data_ab91fec7501a8b4bbb4a0b07b420c47f
#
_entry.id   ab91fec7501a8b4bbb4a0b07b420c47f
#
_cell.length_a   1.000
_cell.length_b   1.000
_cell.length_c   1.000
_cell.angle_alpha   90.00
_cell.angle_beta   90.00
_cell.angle_gamma   90.00
#
_symmetry.space_group_name_H-M   'P 1'
#
loop_
_entity.id
_entity.type
_entity.pdbx_description
1 polymer ?
#
loop_
_entity_poly.entity_id
_entity_poly.type
_entity_poly.pdbx_seq_one_letter_code
_entity_poly.pdbx_strand_id
1 'polypeptide(L)'
;MALTRVKAGVMATDSVATVSVVDANITTVKIADNAVTTAKIADDAITAAKIADAVQLGAYTSWAIKTGTYTAAHKDQLIANSGSAFTITLPSSPSAGNTVIICNAGAGTVTIGRNSSNINSAAEDGSLPQGNSVQLVYVDSTIGWFEI
;
A
#
# COMPACT_ATOMS: atom_id res chain seq x y z
N MET A 1 38.15 -27.98 26.46
CA MET A 1 39.01 -27.53 25.36
C MET A 1 38.33 -26.33 24.71
N ALA A 2 38.85 -25.12 24.83
CA ALA A 2 38.27 -23.95 24.20
C ALA A 2 38.55 -24.01 22.70
N LEU A 3 37.52 -24.01 21.88
CA LEU A 3 37.63 -23.95 20.43
C LEU A 3 38.25 -22.60 20.04
N THR A 4 39.47 -22.65 19.57
CA THR A 4 40.19 -21.49 19.06
C THR A 4 39.47 -20.98 17.79
N ARG A 5 39.42 -19.65 17.60
CA ARG A 5 38.92 -18.97 16.41
C ARG A 5 39.36 -19.66 15.13
N VAL A 6 38.44 -19.93 14.24
CA VAL A 6 38.78 -20.31 12.86
C VAL A 6 39.45 -19.11 12.20
N LYS A 7 40.71 -19.26 11.77
CA LYS A 7 41.46 -18.22 11.08
C LYS A 7 40.92 -18.05 9.65
N ALA A 8 40.98 -16.82 9.15
CA ALA A 8 40.69 -16.56 7.74
C ALA A 8 41.57 -17.45 6.84
N GLY A 9 41.01 -18.11 5.83
CA GLY A 9 41.72 -19.01 4.90
C GLY A 9 41.78 -20.48 5.34
N VAL A 10 41.23 -20.86 6.52
CA VAL A 10 41.17 -22.24 6.97
C VAL A 10 39.90 -22.96 6.54
N MET A 11 38.91 -22.20 6.10
CA MET A 11 37.63 -22.76 5.65
C MET A 11 37.71 -23.08 4.14
N ALA A 12 37.44 -24.34 3.79
CA ALA A 12 37.27 -24.71 2.40
C ALA A 12 36.00 -24.08 1.80
N THR A 13 35.93 -24.03 0.48
CA THR A 13 34.68 -23.63 -0.22
C THR A 13 33.54 -24.52 0.29
N ASP A 14 32.39 -23.90 0.54
CA ASP A 14 31.14 -24.56 1.01
C ASP A 14 31.25 -25.23 2.40
N SER A 15 32.27 -24.88 3.19
CA SER A 15 32.46 -25.45 4.53
C SER A 15 31.46 -24.95 5.59
N VAL A 16 30.66 -23.90 5.28
CA VAL A 16 29.57 -23.42 6.12
C VAL A 16 28.24 -23.88 5.53
N ALA A 17 27.72 -25.00 6.06
CA ALA A 17 26.39 -25.46 5.68
C ALA A 17 25.30 -24.55 6.31
N THR A 18 24.11 -24.55 5.73
CA THR A 18 22.96 -23.77 6.22
C THR A 18 22.66 -24.04 7.70
N VAL A 19 22.77 -25.30 8.12
CA VAL A 19 22.60 -25.75 9.52
C VAL A 19 23.63 -25.14 10.48
N SER A 20 24.79 -24.68 9.96
CA SER A 20 25.84 -24.04 10.77
C SER A 20 25.59 -22.58 11.06
N VAL A 21 24.57 -21.97 10.41
CA VAL A 21 24.15 -20.61 10.64
C VAL A 21 22.84 -20.64 11.42
N VAL A 22 22.90 -20.38 12.72
CA VAL A 22 21.72 -20.31 13.56
C VAL A 22 20.90 -19.07 13.17
N ASP A 23 19.57 -19.17 13.20
CA ASP A 23 18.65 -18.07 12.93
C ASP A 23 19.01 -16.81 13.73
N ALA A 24 18.89 -15.65 13.09
CA ALA A 24 19.25 -14.35 13.61
C ALA A 24 20.76 -14.09 13.86
N ASN A 25 21.64 -15.05 13.58
CA ASN A 25 23.08 -14.82 13.73
C ASN A 25 23.69 -13.94 12.65
N ILE A 26 23.03 -13.77 11.51
CA ILE A 26 23.42 -12.82 10.46
C ILE A 26 22.66 -11.52 10.67
N THR A 27 23.30 -10.60 11.35
CA THR A 27 22.75 -9.25 11.62
C THR A 27 23.20 -8.25 10.55
N THR A 28 22.57 -7.09 10.49
CA THR A 28 22.89 -6.02 9.52
C THR A 28 24.37 -5.63 9.52
N VAL A 29 25.00 -5.57 10.69
CA VAL A 29 26.45 -5.24 10.82
C VAL A 29 27.38 -6.29 10.23
N LYS A 30 26.87 -7.50 9.95
CA LYS A 30 27.65 -8.58 9.31
C LYS A 30 27.47 -8.62 7.78
N ILE A 31 26.55 -7.84 7.26
CA ILE A 31 26.34 -7.66 5.83
C ILE A 31 26.92 -6.29 5.46
N ALA A 32 28.01 -6.28 4.73
CA ALA A 32 28.62 -5.04 4.26
C ALA A 32 27.64 -4.29 3.30
N ASP A 33 27.75 -2.98 3.25
CA ASP A 33 26.98 -2.17 2.31
C ASP A 33 27.19 -2.68 0.87
N ASN A 34 26.10 -2.79 0.12
CA ASN A 34 26.07 -3.32 -1.25
C ASN A 34 26.53 -4.79 -1.40
N ALA A 35 26.68 -5.54 -0.31
CA ALA A 35 27.04 -6.95 -0.37
C ALA A 35 25.98 -7.84 -1.00
N VAL A 36 24.69 -7.44 -0.90
CA VAL A 36 23.57 -8.14 -1.53
C VAL A 36 23.22 -7.42 -2.83
N THR A 37 23.57 -8.02 -3.95
CA THR A 37 23.30 -7.53 -5.30
C THR A 37 22.10 -8.26 -5.90
N THR A 38 21.54 -7.74 -7.00
CA THR A 38 20.43 -8.39 -7.73
C THR A 38 20.75 -9.84 -8.11
N ALA A 39 22.00 -10.11 -8.53
CA ALA A 39 22.42 -11.46 -8.88
C ALA A 39 22.44 -12.45 -7.69
N LYS A 40 22.37 -11.95 -6.45
CA LYS A 40 22.31 -12.78 -5.23
C LYS A 40 20.88 -12.97 -4.70
N ILE A 41 19.92 -12.31 -5.31
CA ILE A 41 18.49 -12.49 -5.04
C ILE A 41 17.93 -13.30 -6.20
N ALA A 42 17.54 -14.53 -5.94
CA ALA A 42 16.87 -15.34 -6.98
C ALA A 42 15.55 -14.71 -7.39
N ASP A 43 15.13 -14.95 -8.63
CA ASP A 43 13.83 -14.50 -9.10
C ASP A 43 12.72 -15.03 -8.17
N ASP A 44 11.74 -14.19 -7.89
CA ASP A 44 10.62 -14.46 -6.97
C ASP A 44 11.01 -14.75 -5.49
N ALA A 45 12.28 -14.58 -5.12
CA ALA A 45 12.72 -14.75 -3.72
C ALA A 45 12.14 -13.70 -2.77
N ILE A 46 11.83 -12.49 -3.28
CA ILE A 46 11.19 -11.42 -2.51
C ILE A 46 9.71 -11.34 -2.88
N THR A 47 8.88 -11.97 -2.07
CA THR A 47 7.42 -11.93 -2.23
C THR A 47 6.83 -10.71 -1.51
N ALA A 48 5.58 -10.34 -1.83
CA ALA A 48 4.85 -9.25 -1.17
C ALA A 48 4.82 -9.42 0.36
N ALA A 49 4.69 -10.64 0.86
CA ALA A 49 4.68 -10.93 2.30
C ALA A 49 6.03 -10.64 3.01
N LYS A 50 7.13 -10.50 2.26
CA LYS A 50 8.45 -10.17 2.79
C LYS A 50 8.78 -8.69 2.75
N ILE A 51 7.87 -7.89 2.19
CA ILE A 51 8.00 -6.45 2.08
C ILE A 51 7.03 -5.82 3.05
N ALA A 52 7.50 -4.88 3.89
CA ALA A 52 6.62 -4.17 4.81
C ALA A 52 5.55 -3.40 4.04
N ASP A 53 4.32 -3.35 4.55
CA ASP A 53 3.16 -2.69 3.92
C ASP A 53 3.40 -1.20 3.61
N ALA A 54 4.33 -0.57 4.33
CA ALA A 54 4.74 0.82 4.08
C ALA A 54 5.59 1.01 2.81
N VAL A 55 6.12 -0.08 2.22
CA VAL A 55 6.93 0.01 0.99
C VAL A 55 5.98 0.05 -0.21
N GLN A 56 5.90 1.19 -0.88
CA GLN A 56 5.13 1.32 -2.12
C GLN A 56 5.89 0.71 -3.30
N LEU A 57 5.43 -0.45 -3.74
CA LEU A 57 5.93 -1.12 -4.94
C LEU A 57 5.11 -0.67 -6.16
N GLY A 58 5.43 0.49 -6.70
CA GLY A 58 4.79 1.02 -7.89
C GLY A 58 3.60 1.96 -7.65
N ALA A 59 3.22 2.68 -8.69
CA ALA A 59 2.23 3.77 -8.64
C ALA A 59 0.76 3.30 -8.70
N TYR A 60 0.51 2.03 -9.02
CA TYR A 60 -0.86 1.56 -9.25
C TYR A 60 -1.19 0.35 -8.38
N THR A 61 -2.15 0.52 -7.48
CA THR A 61 -2.91 -0.57 -6.90
C THR A 61 -3.95 -1.06 -7.93
N SER A 62 -4.41 -2.30 -7.81
CA SER A 62 -5.45 -2.80 -8.70
C SER A 62 -6.78 -2.06 -8.47
N TRP A 63 -7.52 -1.79 -9.54
CA TRP A 63 -8.87 -1.24 -9.44
C TRP A 63 -9.84 -2.27 -8.85
N ALA A 64 -10.65 -1.82 -7.88
CA ALA A 64 -11.71 -2.63 -7.28
C ALA A 64 -13.08 -2.19 -7.81
N ILE A 65 -13.86 -3.15 -8.35
CA ILE A 65 -15.21 -2.88 -8.84
C ILE A 65 -16.18 -2.96 -7.65
N LYS A 66 -17.02 -1.93 -7.48
CA LYS A 66 -18.06 -1.85 -6.45
C LYS A 66 -19.44 -1.71 -7.11
N THR A 67 -20.35 -2.56 -6.66
CA THR A 67 -21.76 -2.58 -7.15
C THR A 67 -22.77 -2.15 -6.08
N GLY A 68 -22.29 -1.72 -4.91
CA GLY A 68 -23.12 -1.29 -3.79
C GLY A 68 -22.29 -0.51 -2.78
N THR A 69 -22.93 -0.12 -1.67
CA THR A 69 -22.34 0.70 -0.61
C THR A 69 -21.02 0.15 -0.11
N TYR A 70 -20.04 1.03 0.00
CA TYR A 70 -18.66 0.68 0.38
C TYR A 70 -18.02 1.80 1.18
N THR A 71 -17.22 1.46 2.18
CA THR A 71 -16.36 2.41 2.88
C THR A 71 -14.95 2.30 2.32
N ALA A 72 -14.48 3.37 1.72
CA ALA A 72 -13.17 3.44 1.10
C ALA A 72 -12.04 3.48 2.14
N ALA A 73 -10.91 2.91 1.77
CA ALA A 73 -9.64 3.01 2.47
C ALA A 73 -8.66 3.92 1.73
N HIS A 74 -7.60 4.35 2.42
CA HIS A 74 -6.49 5.07 1.77
C HIS A 74 -5.89 4.25 0.62
N LYS A 75 -5.64 4.90 -0.53
CA LYS A 75 -5.14 4.33 -1.79
C LYS A 75 -6.14 3.48 -2.57
N ASP A 76 -7.39 3.43 -2.17
CA ASP A 76 -8.40 2.75 -2.98
C ASP A 76 -8.55 3.42 -4.35
N GLN A 77 -8.60 2.59 -5.38
CA GLN A 77 -8.95 2.93 -6.75
C GLN A 77 -10.22 2.13 -7.10
N LEU A 78 -11.34 2.83 -7.22
CA LEU A 78 -12.66 2.22 -7.26
C LEU A 78 -13.34 2.50 -8.60
N ILE A 79 -13.95 1.46 -9.18
CA ILE A 79 -14.91 1.59 -10.27
C ILE A 79 -16.28 1.25 -9.69
N ALA A 80 -17.13 2.25 -9.56
CA ALA A 80 -18.54 2.07 -9.23
C ALA A 80 -19.27 1.57 -10.48
N ASN A 81 -19.92 0.41 -10.41
CA ASN A 81 -20.64 -0.19 -11.54
C ASN A 81 -21.98 -0.74 -11.08
N SER A 82 -22.97 0.13 -10.98
CA SER A 82 -24.34 -0.25 -10.59
C SER A 82 -25.36 0.56 -11.38
N GLY A 83 -26.46 -0.08 -11.74
CA GLY A 83 -27.62 0.61 -12.32
C GLY A 83 -28.42 1.42 -11.30
N SER A 84 -28.24 1.18 -10.01
CA SER A 84 -28.91 1.89 -8.91
C SER A 84 -27.92 2.78 -8.17
N ALA A 85 -28.42 3.90 -7.67
CA ALA A 85 -27.61 4.80 -6.84
C ALA A 85 -27.15 4.12 -5.54
N PHE A 86 -25.92 4.42 -5.11
CA PHE A 86 -25.36 3.93 -3.84
C PHE A 86 -24.29 4.89 -3.31
N THR A 87 -23.83 4.66 -2.09
CA THR A 87 -22.84 5.52 -1.43
C THR A 87 -21.49 4.84 -1.33
N ILE A 88 -20.43 5.55 -1.70
CA ILE A 88 -19.05 5.25 -1.32
C ILE A 88 -18.65 6.25 -0.24
N THR A 89 -18.42 5.75 0.98
CA THR A 89 -18.10 6.57 2.14
C THR A 89 -16.58 6.72 2.27
N LEU A 90 -16.09 7.93 2.43
CA LEU A 90 -14.67 8.22 2.63
C LEU A 90 -14.17 7.74 4.01
N PRO A 91 -12.86 7.53 4.19
CA PRO A 91 -12.29 7.12 5.49
C PRO A 91 -12.68 8.05 6.64
N SER A 92 -12.98 7.48 7.83
CA SER A 92 -13.44 8.23 9.01
C SER A 92 -12.35 8.99 9.77
N SER A 93 -11.10 8.59 9.61
CA SER A 93 -9.95 9.18 10.32
C SER A 93 -8.79 9.35 9.34
N PRO A 94 -8.95 10.21 8.33
CA PRO A 94 -7.92 10.39 7.33
C PRO A 94 -6.73 11.16 7.88
N SER A 95 -5.55 10.87 7.35
CA SER A 95 -4.32 11.66 7.57
C SER A 95 -4.00 12.48 6.33
N ALA A 96 -3.33 13.61 6.49
CA ALA A 96 -2.87 14.44 5.37
C ALA A 96 -2.12 13.59 4.33
N GLY A 97 -2.47 13.76 3.05
CA GLY A 97 -1.95 12.98 1.93
C GLY A 97 -2.66 11.64 1.69
N ASN A 98 -3.69 11.27 2.48
CA ASN A 98 -4.52 10.13 2.11
C ASN A 98 -5.26 10.39 0.79
N THR A 99 -5.39 9.37 -0.04
CA THR A 99 -5.99 9.47 -1.38
C THR A 99 -7.05 8.40 -1.60
N VAL A 100 -8.09 8.75 -2.35
CA VAL A 100 -9.11 7.83 -2.88
C VAL A 100 -9.44 8.26 -4.31
N ILE A 101 -9.53 7.31 -5.24
CA ILE A 101 -9.96 7.55 -6.62
C ILE A 101 -11.25 6.77 -6.87
N ILE A 102 -12.25 7.44 -7.43
CA ILE A 102 -13.54 6.83 -7.73
C ILE A 102 -13.93 7.19 -9.17
N CYS A 103 -14.22 6.17 -9.97
CA CYS A 103 -14.80 6.32 -11.32
C CYS A 103 -16.19 5.71 -11.32
N ASN A 104 -17.19 6.41 -11.82
CA ASN A 104 -18.56 5.89 -11.96
C ASN A 104 -18.81 5.41 -13.39
N ALA A 105 -18.72 4.10 -13.61
CA ALA A 105 -19.06 3.46 -14.88
C ALA A 105 -20.56 3.07 -14.97
N GLY A 106 -21.23 2.93 -13.82
CA GLY A 106 -22.63 2.52 -13.73
C GLY A 106 -23.61 3.64 -14.00
N ALA A 107 -24.86 3.31 -14.37
CA ALA A 107 -25.91 4.28 -14.64
C ALA A 107 -26.45 4.97 -13.36
N GLY A 108 -26.28 4.35 -12.19
CA GLY A 108 -26.69 4.92 -10.90
C GLY A 108 -25.70 5.99 -10.44
N THR A 109 -26.21 7.10 -9.92
CA THR A 109 -25.36 8.13 -9.31
C THR A 109 -24.70 7.60 -8.04
N VAL A 110 -23.41 7.89 -7.88
CA VAL A 110 -22.67 7.57 -6.66
C VAL A 110 -22.66 8.78 -5.74
N THR A 111 -23.10 8.59 -4.50
CA THR A 111 -22.89 9.58 -3.42
C THR A 111 -21.52 9.34 -2.82
N ILE A 112 -20.71 10.38 -2.73
CA ILE A 112 -19.44 10.35 -2.01
C ILE A 112 -19.70 10.82 -0.58
N GLY A 113 -19.87 9.87 0.34
CA GLY A 113 -20.15 10.15 1.74
C GLY A 113 -18.91 10.69 2.44
N ARG A 114 -18.97 11.91 2.93
CA ARG A 114 -17.84 12.64 3.54
C ARG A 114 -17.36 12.10 4.88
N ASN A 115 -18.16 11.26 5.54
CA ASN A 115 -17.83 10.61 6.83
C ASN A 115 -17.31 11.61 7.90
N SER A 116 -18.05 12.69 8.10
CA SER A 116 -17.73 13.79 9.04
C SER A 116 -16.55 14.71 8.69
N SER A 117 -15.82 14.42 7.62
CA SER A 117 -14.81 15.34 7.06
C SER A 117 -15.46 16.28 6.05
N ASN A 118 -14.88 17.45 5.80
CA ASN A 118 -15.33 18.31 4.70
C ASN A 118 -14.90 17.71 3.34
N ILE A 119 -15.58 18.12 2.27
CA ILE A 119 -15.13 17.97 0.88
C ILE A 119 -15.04 19.37 0.30
N ASN A 120 -13.88 19.78 -0.22
CA ASN A 120 -13.63 21.12 -0.75
C ASN A 120 -14.08 22.25 0.23
N SER A 121 -13.80 22.09 1.51
CA SER A 121 -14.19 22.98 2.62
C SER A 121 -15.71 23.02 2.91
N ALA A 122 -16.52 22.20 2.24
CA ALA A 122 -17.96 22.13 2.46
C ALA A 122 -18.35 20.91 3.30
N ALA A 123 -19.28 21.09 4.22
CA ALA A 123 -19.82 20.01 5.05
C ALA A 123 -20.97 19.27 4.34
N GLU A 124 -20.76 18.90 3.07
CA GLU A 124 -21.75 18.25 2.21
C GLU A 124 -21.15 17.03 1.54
N ASP A 125 -21.99 16.04 1.25
CA ASP A 125 -21.61 14.85 0.49
C ASP A 125 -21.46 15.20 -1.00
N GLY A 126 -20.50 14.55 -1.65
CA GLY A 126 -20.29 14.70 -3.09
C GLY A 126 -21.27 13.86 -3.90
N SER A 127 -21.50 14.27 -5.16
CA SER A 127 -22.29 13.52 -6.14
C SER A 127 -21.45 13.24 -7.39
N LEU A 128 -21.37 11.95 -7.78
CA LEU A 128 -20.60 11.51 -8.94
C LEU A 128 -21.55 10.82 -9.96
N PRO A 129 -22.03 11.56 -10.98
CA PRO A 129 -22.85 10.98 -12.05
C PRO A 129 -22.08 9.95 -12.89
N GLN A 130 -22.81 9.17 -13.69
CA GLN A 130 -22.23 8.24 -14.65
C GLN A 130 -21.21 8.93 -15.57
N GLY A 131 -20.12 8.24 -15.85
CA GLY A 131 -19.04 8.67 -16.74
C GLY A 131 -18.06 9.66 -16.10
N ASN A 132 -18.29 10.08 -14.87
CA ASN A 132 -17.41 10.98 -14.15
C ASN A 132 -16.42 10.19 -13.25
N SER A 133 -15.30 10.82 -12.97
CA SER A 133 -14.31 10.34 -12.03
C SER A 133 -13.85 11.48 -11.13
N VAL A 134 -13.40 11.13 -9.94
CA VAL A 134 -12.85 12.07 -8.97
C VAL A 134 -11.64 11.44 -8.29
N GLN A 135 -10.60 12.21 -8.11
CA GLN A 135 -9.51 11.90 -7.22
C GLN A 135 -9.57 12.85 -6.02
N LEU A 136 -9.57 12.30 -4.84
CA LEU A 136 -9.66 13.03 -3.59
C LEU A 136 -8.38 12.85 -2.78
N VAL A 137 -7.84 13.95 -2.27
CA VAL A 137 -6.70 13.98 -1.36
C VAL A 137 -7.11 14.67 -0.09
N TYR A 138 -6.90 14.03 1.06
CA TYR A 138 -7.15 14.67 2.34
C TYR A 138 -6.04 15.65 2.67
N VAL A 139 -6.41 16.90 2.96
CA VAL A 139 -5.48 18.00 3.26
C VAL A 139 -5.39 18.20 4.77
N ASP A 140 -6.48 18.62 5.40
CA ASP A 140 -6.57 18.91 6.83
C ASP A 140 -8.05 18.91 7.30
N SER A 141 -8.32 19.25 8.54
CA SER A 141 -9.67 19.27 9.10
C SER A 141 -10.54 20.43 8.59
N THR A 142 -9.96 21.46 8.00
CA THR A 142 -10.69 22.65 7.48
C THR A 142 -11.11 22.43 6.02
N ILE A 143 -10.18 22.05 5.17
CA ILE A 143 -10.42 21.77 3.76
C ILE A 143 -11.09 20.40 3.61
N GLY A 144 -10.65 19.41 4.40
CA GLY A 144 -11.09 18.05 4.30
C GLY A 144 -10.46 17.34 3.10
N TRP A 145 -11.28 16.64 2.34
CA TRP A 145 -10.94 16.02 1.08
C TRP A 145 -11.00 17.03 -0.05
N PHE A 146 -9.89 17.21 -0.72
CA PHE A 146 -9.75 18.13 -1.85
C PHE A 146 -9.79 17.36 -3.17
N GLU A 147 -10.62 17.81 -4.10
CA GLU A 147 -10.77 17.25 -5.43
C GLU A 147 -9.68 17.77 -6.37
N ILE A 148 -8.98 16.86 -7.07
CA ILE A 148 -7.92 17.17 -8.05
C ILE A 148 -8.12 16.47 -9.37
#